data_fc6403a75884a0fb5fc6479f7604640a
#
_entry.id   fc6403a75884a0fb5fc6479f7604640a
#
_cell.length_a   1.000
_cell.length_b   1.000
_cell.length_c   1.000
_cell.angle_alpha   90.00
_cell.angle_beta   90.00
_cell.angle_gamma   90.00
#
_symmetry.space_group_name_H-M   'P 1'
#
loop_
_entity.id
_entity.type
_entity.pdbx_description
1 polymer ?
#
loop_
_entity_poly.entity_id
_entity_poly.type
_entity_poly.pdbx_seq_one_letter_code
_entity_poly.pdbx_strand_id
1 'polypeptide(L)'
;MILCLSAALVLGVTGCDFFRVIAGRPTSSELEAKREALVAQDIADQQARERERFVRDSILAAEKHIADSAAAEEFFNAAKVTRIHSRSLPGLNAEDFPYRYCIILAGFSQPGNAEAFSVRLKEAGYEPAVLHYKRGVNAVVGICPTNDFGQLQPAYEKVRQEKFCPKDAWIFIKDVAE
;
A
#
# COMPACT_ATOMS: atom_id res chain seq x y z
N MET A 1 -9.16 -75.10 -11.22
CA MET A 1 -8.79 -74.47 -9.94
C MET A 1 -8.46 -73.02 -10.02
N ILE A 2 -8.11 -72.44 -11.18
CA ILE A 2 -7.73 -71.07 -11.36
C ILE A 2 -8.98 -70.15 -11.43
N LEU A 3 -10.11 -70.61 -11.94
CA LEU A 3 -11.37 -69.85 -12.07
C LEU A 3 -12.04 -69.54 -10.72
N CYS A 4 -11.89 -70.34 -9.70
CA CYS A 4 -12.41 -70.13 -8.36
C CYS A 4 -11.63 -69.11 -7.56
N LEU A 5 -10.33 -68.95 -7.83
CA LEU A 5 -9.47 -67.93 -7.15
C LEU A 5 -9.75 -66.49 -7.67
N SER A 6 -10.08 -66.36 -8.96
CA SER A 6 -10.43 -65.06 -9.54
C SER A 6 -11.78 -64.52 -9.09
N ALA A 7 -12.75 -65.38 -8.86
CA ALA A 7 -14.07 -65.02 -8.34
C ALA A 7 -13.98 -64.55 -6.86
N ALA A 8 -13.12 -65.15 -6.05
CA ALA A 8 -12.91 -64.74 -4.65
C ALA A 8 -12.22 -63.35 -4.53
N LEU A 9 -11.34 -62.99 -5.47
CA LEU A 9 -10.66 -61.69 -5.47
C LEU A 9 -11.59 -60.52 -5.83
N VAL A 10 -12.58 -60.75 -6.75
CA VAL A 10 -13.53 -59.72 -7.14
C VAL A 10 -14.58 -59.44 -6.05
N LEU A 11 -14.94 -60.45 -5.27
CA LEU A 11 -15.85 -60.29 -4.12
C LEU A 11 -15.23 -59.58 -2.93
N GLY A 12 -13.89 -59.57 -2.80
CA GLY A 12 -13.18 -58.89 -1.72
C GLY A 12 -13.15 -57.38 -1.79
N VAL A 13 -13.25 -56.81 -3.01
CA VAL A 13 -13.20 -55.36 -3.23
C VAL A 13 -14.53 -54.67 -2.98
N THR A 14 -15.65 -55.34 -3.23
CA THR A 14 -17.00 -54.79 -3.03
C THR A 14 -17.60 -55.05 -1.65
N GLY A 15 -16.93 -55.93 -0.84
CA GLY A 15 -17.47 -56.39 0.44
C GLY A 15 -17.52 -55.35 1.55
N CYS A 16 -16.65 -54.39 1.56
CA CYS A 16 -16.59 -53.39 2.66
C CYS A 16 -17.78 -52.44 2.68
N ASP A 17 -18.29 -51.99 1.53
CA ASP A 17 -19.39 -51.07 1.49
C ASP A 17 -20.75 -51.77 1.71
N PHE A 18 -20.87 -53.04 1.28
CA PHE A 18 -22.06 -53.86 1.53
C PHE A 18 -22.32 -54.07 3.04
N PHE A 19 -21.28 -54.39 3.81
CA PHE A 19 -21.43 -54.53 5.25
C PHE A 19 -21.68 -53.19 5.97
N ARG A 20 -21.20 -52.06 5.43
CA ARG A 20 -21.51 -50.71 5.95
C ARG A 20 -23.00 -50.38 5.77
N VAL A 21 -23.58 -50.61 4.59
CA VAL A 21 -24.98 -50.37 4.32
C VAL A 21 -25.89 -51.21 5.25
N ILE A 22 -25.60 -52.50 5.46
CA ILE A 22 -26.36 -53.35 6.39
C ILE A 22 -26.25 -52.87 7.82
N ALA A 23 -25.11 -52.32 8.24
CA ALA A 23 -24.88 -51.75 9.56
C ALA A 23 -25.43 -50.31 9.73
N GLY A 24 -26.14 -49.74 8.77
CA GLY A 24 -26.65 -48.39 8.78
C GLY A 24 -25.56 -47.31 8.80
N ARG A 25 -24.36 -47.62 8.34
CA ARG A 25 -23.24 -46.69 8.27
C ARG A 25 -23.10 -46.12 6.87
N PRO A 26 -22.68 -44.89 6.72
CA PRO A 26 -22.52 -44.27 5.40
C PRO A 26 -21.48 -45.03 4.56
N THR A 27 -21.70 -45.13 3.28
CA THR A 27 -20.80 -45.73 2.30
C THR A 27 -19.53 -44.88 2.13
N SER A 28 -18.46 -45.47 1.58
CA SER A 28 -17.23 -44.71 1.32
C SER A 28 -17.47 -43.51 0.41
N SER A 29 -18.32 -43.62 -0.60
CA SER A 29 -18.69 -42.56 -1.51
C SER A 29 -19.47 -41.43 -0.84
N GLU A 30 -20.36 -41.76 0.10
CA GLU A 30 -21.10 -40.73 0.89
C GLU A 30 -20.19 -39.97 1.84
N LEU A 31 -19.18 -40.61 2.40
CA LEU A 31 -18.17 -39.97 3.24
C LEU A 31 -17.26 -39.05 2.43
N GLU A 32 -16.85 -39.46 1.23
CA GLU A 32 -16.09 -38.60 0.31
C GLU A 32 -16.89 -37.38 -0.12
N ALA A 33 -18.14 -37.56 -0.54
CA ALA A 33 -19.02 -36.49 -0.90
C ALA A 33 -19.23 -35.47 0.26
N LYS A 34 -19.38 -35.97 1.51
CA LYS A 34 -19.46 -35.09 2.69
C LYS A 34 -18.16 -34.34 2.97
N ARG A 35 -17.01 -34.96 2.76
CA ARG A 35 -15.70 -34.30 2.91
C ARG A 35 -15.52 -33.22 1.86
N GLU A 36 -15.84 -33.50 0.61
CA GLU A 36 -15.77 -32.52 -0.46
C GLU A 36 -16.70 -31.32 -0.19
N ALA A 37 -17.93 -31.59 0.27
CA ALA A 37 -18.86 -30.54 0.63
C ALA A 37 -18.35 -29.66 1.79
N LEU A 38 -17.76 -30.26 2.83
CA LEU A 38 -17.14 -29.51 3.95
C LEU A 38 -15.95 -28.66 3.48
N VAL A 39 -15.08 -29.23 2.66
CA VAL A 39 -13.93 -28.48 2.11
C VAL A 39 -14.41 -27.33 1.22
N ALA A 40 -15.42 -27.56 0.37
CA ALA A 40 -16.00 -26.50 -0.45
C ALA A 40 -16.64 -25.39 0.39
N GLN A 41 -17.29 -25.75 1.50
CA GLN A 41 -17.86 -24.80 2.44
C GLN A 41 -16.76 -23.99 3.15
N ASP A 42 -15.71 -24.63 3.63
CA ASP A 42 -14.57 -23.95 4.28
C ASP A 42 -13.90 -22.95 3.33
N ILE A 43 -13.70 -23.34 2.06
CA ILE A 43 -13.15 -22.44 1.03
C ILE A 43 -14.08 -21.24 0.80
N ALA A 44 -15.38 -21.47 0.70
CA ALA A 44 -16.36 -20.39 0.52
C ALA A 44 -16.37 -19.42 1.70
N ASP A 45 -16.31 -19.94 2.93
CA ASP A 45 -16.26 -19.14 4.15
C ASP A 45 -14.95 -18.36 4.27
N GLN A 46 -13.82 -18.93 3.84
CA GLN A 46 -12.54 -18.20 3.79
C GLN A 46 -12.60 -17.05 2.78
N GLN A 47 -13.10 -17.32 1.57
CA GLN A 47 -13.26 -16.29 0.55
C GLN A 47 -14.22 -15.17 0.98
N ALA A 48 -15.30 -15.52 1.67
CA ALA A 48 -16.22 -14.52 2.23
C ALA A 48 -15.53 -13.61 3.25
N ARG A 49 -14.78 -14.20 4.19
CA ARG A 49 -14.00 -13.44 5.21
C ARG A 49 -12.92 -12.57 4.59
N GLU A 50 -12.24 -13.02 3.54
CA GLU A 50 -11.24 -12.23 2.83
C GLU A 50 -11.88 -11.03 2.10
N ARG A 51 -13.04 -11.24 1.45
CA ARG A 51 -13.79 -10.15 0.82
C ARG A 51 -14.26 -9.12 1.85
N GLU A 52 -14.78 -9.56 2.99
CA GLU A 52 -15.20 -8.65 4.07
C GLU A 52 -14.03 -7.83 4.62
N ARG A 53 -12.85 -8.44 4.80
CA ARG A 53 -11.63 -7.72 5.22
C ARG A 53 -11.24 -6.69 4.18
N PHE A 54 -11.17 -7.07 2.92
CA PHE A 54 -10.81 -6.16 1.83
C PHE A 54 -11.76 -4.96 1.73
N VAL A 55 -13.07 -5.19 1.85
CA VAL A 55 -14.08 -4.11 1.84
C VAL A 55 -13.89 -3.20 3.05
N ARG A 56 -13.70 -3.77 4.24
CA ARG A 56 -13.46 -2.99 5.46
C ARG A 56 -12.20 -2.15 5.35
N ASP A 57 -11.11 -2.73 4.91
CA ASP A 57 -9.83 -2.02 4.78
C ASP A 57 -9.90 -0.90 3.73
N SER A 58 -10.64 -1.12 2.64
CA SER A 58 -10.86 -0.08 1.62
C SER A 58 -11.74 1.07 2.13
N ILE A 59 -12.75 0.79 2.94
CA ILE A 59 -13.59 1.83 3.57
C ILE A 59 -12.74 2.65 4.55
N LEU A 60 -11.98 2.00 5.44
CA LEU A 60 -11.10 2.67 6.39
C LEU A 60 -10.03 3.53 5.69
N ALA A 61 -9.48 3.05 4.59
CA ALA A 61 -8.53 3.83 3.79
C ALA A 61 -9.19 5.06 3.14
N ALA A 62 -10.42 4.93 2.65
CA ALA A 62 -11.18 6.05 2.09
C ALA A 62 -11.56 7.09 3.16
N GLU A 63 -12.03 6.65 4.34
CA GLU A 63 -12.35 7.54 5.45
C GLU A 63 -11.10 8.30 5.93
N LYS A 64 -9.97 7.60 6.09
CA LYS A 64 -8.70 8.23 6.41
C LYS A 64 -8.29 9.28 5.38
N HIS A 65 -8.42 8.96 4.10
CA HIS A 65 -8.09 9.90 3.02
C HIS A 65 -8.94 11.18 3.07
N ILE A 66 -10.23 11.05 3.38
CA ILE A 66 -11.13 12.21 3.53
C ILE A 66 -10.71 13.05 4.75
N ALA A 67 -10.46 12.41 5.90
CA ALA A 67 -10.03 13.09 7.12
C ALA A 67 -8.68 13.81 6.91
N ASP A 68 -7.71 13.15 6.31
CA ASP A 68 -6.39 13.73 6.00
C ASP A 68 -6.52 14.91 5.04
N SER A 69 -7.44 14.85 4.07
CA SER A 69 -7.68 15.94 3.13
C SER A 69 -8.30 17.17 3.81
N ALA A 70 -9.25 16.98 4.71
CA ALA A 70 -9.87 18.06 5.46
C ALA A 70 -8.86 18.73 6.42
N ALA A 71 -8.10 17.94 7.16
CA ALA A 71 -7.03 18.42 8.04
C ALA A 71 -5.94 19.18 7.25
N ALA A 72 -5.62 18.71 6.05
CA ALA A 72 -4.67 19.37 5.17
C ALA A 72 -5.15 20.76 4.76
N GLU A 73 -6.41 20.87 4.33
CA GLU A 73 -6.99 22.18 3.95
C GLU A 73 -6.99 23.16 5.12
N GLU A 74 -7.39 22.72 6.30
CA GLU A 74 -7.38 23.53 7.51
C GLU A 74 -5.96 24.03 7.84
N PHE A 75 -4.97 23.14 7.81
CA PHE A 75 -3.58 23.49 8.06
C PHE A 75 -3.05 24.50 7.05
N PHE A 76 -3.25 24.28 5.74
CA PHE A 76 -2.77 25.19 4.70
C PHE A 76 -3.38 26.58 4.81
N ASN A 77 -4.65 26.66 5.21
CA ASN A 77 -5.34 27.92 5.39
C ASN A 77 -4.90 28.66 6.67
N ALA A 78 -4.78 27.93 7.79
CA ALA A 78 -4.39 28.51 9.08
C ALA A 78 -2.93 28.97 9.11
N ALA A 79 -2.01 28.14 8.60
CA ALA A 79 -0.57 28.44 8.62
C ALA A 79 -0.11 29.33 7.47
N LYS A 80 -0.99 29.70 6.53
CA LYS A 80 -0.65 30.46 5.30
C LYS A 80 0.52 29.85 4.55
N VAL A 81 0.57 28.53 4.48
CA VAL A 81 1.65 27.79 3.83
C VAL A 81 1.42 27.77 2.34
N THR A 82 2.44 28.15 1.58
CA THR A 82 2.41 28.01 0.13
C THR A 82 2.44 26.54 -0.24
N ARG A 83 1.44 26.08 -0.98
CA ARG A 83 1.37 24.72 -1.54
C ARG A 83 1.44 24.80 -3.06
N ILE A 84 2.22 23.91 -3.66
CA ILE A 84 2.36 23.84 -5.11
C ILE A 84 2.15 22.39 -5.54
N HIS A 85 1.16 22.21 -6.39
CA HIS A 85 0.85 20.91 -6.97
C HIS A 85 1.81 20.54 -8.10
N SER A 86 2.09 19.28 -8.30
CA SER A 86 2.98 18.80 -9.37
C SER A 86 2.57 19.27 -10.75
N ARG A 87 1.26 19.33 -11.03
CA ARG A 87 0.70 19.86 -12.28
C ARG A 87 1.02 21.33 -12.56
N SER A 88 1.29 22.12 -11.50
CA SER A 88 1.65 23.53 -11.60
C SER A 88 3.14 23.76 -11.84
N LEU A 89 3.95 22.68 -11.88
CA LEU A 89 5.40 22.71 -12.10
C LEU A 89 5.74 21.99 -13.40
N PRO A 90 5.53 22.61 -14.57
CA PRO A 90 5.75 21.97 -15.85
C PRO A 90 7.21 21.54 -15.98
N GLY A 91 7.41 20.28 -16.35
CA GLY A 91 8.74 19.70 -16.54
C GLY A 91 9.41 19.15 -15.29
N LEU A 92 8.82 19.29 -14.09
CA LEU A 92 9.31 18.58 -12.91
C LEU A 92 9.03 17.07 -13.07
N ASN A 93 10.05 16.23 -12.82
CA ASN A 93 9.89 14.79 -12.86
C ASN A 93 9.24 14.27 -11.57
N ALA A 94 7.95 14.56 -11.41
CA ALA A 94 7.18 14.13 -10.24
C ALA A 94 6.77 12.64 -10.33
N GLU A 95 6.83 12.03 -11.50
CA GLU A 95 6.42 10.63 -11.72
C GLU A 95 7.30 9.67 -10.92
N ASP A 96 8.62 9.90 -10.94
CA ASP A 96 9.61 9.06 -10.25
C ASP A 96 9.68 9.35 -8.73
N PHE A 97 8.99 10.38 -8.26
CA PHE A 97 8.95 10.70 -6.83
C PHE A 97 7.89 9.84 -6.12
N PRO A 98 8.29 8.95 -5.19
CA PRO A 98 7.37 7.96 -4.62
C PRO A 98 6.43 8.51 -3.55
N TYR A 99 6.65 9.75 -3.12
CA TYR A 99 5.90 10.35 -2.01
C TYR A 99 4.89 11.39 -2.51
N ARG A 100 3.82 11.57 -1.73
CA ARG A 100 2.78 12.55 -2.03
C ARG A 100 3.17 13.97 -1.63
N TYR A 101 3.88 14.11 -0.52
CA TYR A 101 4.26 15.40 0.06
C TYR A 101 5.76 15.52 0.25
N CYS A 102 6.26 16.75 0.15
CA CYS A 102 7.64 17.09 0.50
C CYS A 102 7.72 18.57 0.85
N ILE A 103 8.52 18.93 1.86
CA ILE A 103 8.79 20.32 2.23
C ILE A 103 9.95 20.80 1.38
N ILE A 104 9.71 21.66 0.42
CA ILE A 104 10.75 22.20 -0.48
C ILE A 104 11.38 23.42 0.15
N LEU A 105 12.70 23.41 0.21
CA LEU A 105 13.52 24.45 0.83
C LEU A 105 14.21 25.35 -0.19
N ALA A 106 14.66 24.79 -1.32
CA ALA A 106 15.38 25.58 -2.31
C ALA A 106 15.27 24.97 -3.71
N GLY A 107 15.37 25.86 -4.71
CA GLY A 107 15.55 25.50 -6.12
C GLY A 107 16.98 25.84 -6.59
N PHE A 108 17.55 24.99 -7.42
CA PHE A 108 18.89 25.14 -7.94
C PHE A 108 18.93 25.01 -9.45
N SER A 109 19.70 25.89 -10.09
CA SER A 109 19.96 25.83 -11.52
C SER A 109 21.23 25.04 -11.87
N GLN A 110 21.98 24.60 -10.85
CA GLN A 110 23.20 23.82 -11.00
C GLN A 110 23.14 22.57 -10.10
N PRO A 111 23.39 21.36 -10.63
CA PRO A 111 23.29 20.11 -9.88
C PRO A 111 24.21 20.07 -8.66
N GLY A 112 25.45 20.52 -8.78
CA GLY A 112 26.43 20.52 -7.70
C GLY A 112 25.99 21.33 -6.47
N ASN A 113 25.21 22.40 -6.67
CA ASN A 113 24.66 23.19 -5.56
C ASN A 113 23.53 22.43 -4.84
N ALA A 114 22.69 21.69 -5.59
CA ALA A 114 21.66 20.84 -5.01
C ALA A 114 22.27 19.71 -4.17
N GLU A 115 23.33 19.08 -4.67
CA GLU A 115 24.07 18.02 -3.97
C GLU A 115 24.73 18.57 -2.69
N ALA A 116 25.45 19.70 -2.78
CA ALA A 116 26.08 20.32 -1.63
C ALA A 116 25.05 20.73 -0.56
N PHE A 117 23.87 21.20 -0.98
CA PHE A 117 22.79 21.53 -0.05
C PHE A 117 22.20 20.27 0.59
N SER A 118 22.04 19.19 -0.18
CA SER A 118 21.58 17.89 0.34
C SER A 118 22.54 17.31 1.38
N VAL A 119 23.85 17.44 1.18
CA VAL A 119 24.85 17.01 2.20
C VAL A 119 24.66 17.76 3.50
N ARG A 120 24.51 19.08 3.45
CA ARG A 120 24.28 19.90 4.66
C ARG A 120 22.99 19.53 5.39
N LEU A 121 21.94 19.18 4.67
CA LEU A 121 20.68 18.72 5.28
C LEU A 121 20.86 17.37 5.97
N LYS A 122 21.64 16.45 5.39
CA LYS A 122 22.01 15.17 6.04
C LYS A 122 22.80 15.38 7.31
N GLU A 123 23.79 16.28 7.29
CA GLU A 123 24.58 16.66 8.47
C GLU A 123 23.71 17.27 9.58
N ALA A 124 22.63 17.97 9.20
CA ALA A 124 21.64 18.50 10.14
C ALA A 124 20.61 17.44 10.62
N GLY A 125 20.74 16.18 10.19
CA GLY A 125 19.89 15.07 10.62
C GLY A 125 18.57 14.93 9.84
N TYR A 126 18.49 15.55 8.65
CA TYR A 126 17.32 15.43 7.78
C TYR A 126 17.61 14.53 6.57
N GLU A 127 16.62 13.83 6.09
CA GLU A 127 16.71 13.07 4.84
C GLU A 127 16.28 13.98 3.67
N PRO A 128 17.20 14.39 2.78
CA PRO A 128 16.88 15.25 1.66
C PRO A 128 16.24 14.46 0.52
N ALA A 129 15.29 15.09 -0.13
CA ALA A 129 14.70 14.63 -1.38
C ALA A 129 15.04 15.63 -2.49
N VAL A 130 15.55 15.13 -3.62
CA VAL A 130 15.90 15.95 -4.78
C VAL A 130 14.96 15.59 -5.92
N LEU A 131 14.22 16.58 -6.41
CA LEU A 131 13.35 16.44 -7.57
C LEU A 131 13.97 17.20 -8.75
N HIS A 132 14.22 16.48 -9.83
CA HIS A 132 14.83 17.03 -11.04
C HIS A 132 13.79 17.43 -12.08
N TYR A 133 14.09 18.43 -12.88
CA TYR A 133 13.29 18.75 -14.06
C TYR A 133 13.70 17.84 -15.24
N LYS A 134 12.72 17.43 -16.05
CA LYS A 134 12.90 16.56 -17.23
C LYS A 134 13.85 17.18 -18.27
N ARG A 135 13.93 18.50 -18.30
CA ARG A 135 14.82 19.23 -19.20
C ARG A 135 15.70 20.19 -18.41
N GLY A 136 17.00 20.15 -18.69
CA GLY A 136 17.99 21.00 -18.05
C GLY A 136 18.57 20.40 -16.77
N VAL A 137 19.27 21.22 -16.03
CA VAL A 137 20.00 20.85 -14.81
C VAL A 137 19.30 21.35 -13.52
N ASN A 138 18.12 21.91 -13.69
CA ASN A 138 17.36 22.48 -12.56
C ASN A 138 16.86 21.36 -11.63
N ALA A 139 16.94 21.61 -10.35
CA ALA A 139 16.42 20.72 -9.32
C ALA A 139 15.81 21.52 -8.17
N VAL A 140 14.85 20.94 -7.47
CA VAL A 140 14.39 21.42 -6.18
C VAL A 140 14.79 20.43 -5.11
N VAL A 141 15.21 20.94 -3.96
CA VAL A 141 15.62 20.14 -2.81
C VAL A 141 14.66 20.38 -1.67
N GLY A 142 14.14 19.29 -1.16
CA GLY A 142 13.24 19.28 -0.02
C GLY A 142 13.65 18.26 1.03
N ILE A 143 12.84 18.18 2.07
CA ILE A 143 13.01 17.26 3.19
C ILE A 143 11.65 16.69 3.62
N CYS A 144 11.69 15.69 4.48
CA CYS A 144 10.49 15.03 5.02
C CYS A 144 9.54 14.52 3.94
N PRO A 145 10.03 13.73 2.95
CA PRO A 145 9.16 13.12 1.97
C PRO A 145 8.22 12.13 2.67
N THR A 146 6.90 12.28 2.48
CA THR A 146 5.90 11.43 3.15
C THR A 146 4.64 11.28 2.32
N ASN A 147 3.93 10.18 2.55
CA ASN A 147 2.58 9.95 2.03
C ASN A 147 1.49 10.29 3.05
N ASP A 148 1.87 10.55 4.30
CA ASP A 148 0.99 10.78 5.43
C ASP A 148 0.99 12.25 5.82
N PHE A 149 -0.17 12.90 5.68
CA PHE A 149 -0.32 14.31 6.07
C PHE A 149 -0.10 14.53 7.57
N GLY A 150 -0.49 13.56 8.41
CA GLY A 150 -0.28 13.64 9.85
C GLY A 150 1.22 13.72 10.26
N GLN A 151 2.12 13.24 9.41
CA GLN A 151 3.58 13.38 9.60
C GLN A 151 4.11 14.70 9.03
N LEU A 152 3.49 15.22 7.96
CA LEU A 152 3.94 16.43 7.29
C LEU A 152 3.80 17.67 8.18
N GLN A 153 2.66 17.84 8.84
CA GLN A 153 2.35 19.03 9.64
C GLN A 153 3.39 19.24 10.76
N PRO A 154 3.62 18.29 11.68
CA PRO A 154 4.62 18.48 12.75
C PRO A 154 6.04 18.61 12.19
N ALA A 155 6.36 17.95 11.07
CA ALA A 155 7.64 18.10 10.41
C ALA A 155 7.83 19.53 9.88
N TYR A 156 6.81 20.10 9.24
CA TYR A 156 6.86 21.47 8.75
C TYR A 156 7.03 22.49 9.88
N GLU A 157 6.29 22.36 10.97
CA GLU A 157 6.39 23.23 12.15
C GLU A 157 7.79 23.19 12.77
N LYS A 158 8.37 21.98 12.88
CA LYS A 158 9.74 21.79 13.35
C LYS A 158 10.77 22.45 12.43
N VAL A 159 10.67 22.18 11.13
CA VAL A 159 11.62 22.69 10.13
C VAL A 159 11.58 24.22 10.03
N ARG A 160 10.42 24.84 10.21
CA ARG A 160 10.28 26.30 10.23
C ARG A 160 11.07 27.01 11.34
N GLN A 161 11.45 26.27 12.39
CA GLN A 161 12.27 26.80 13.50
C GLN A 161 13.77 26.66 13.22
N GLU A 162 14.15 25.90 12.20
CA GLU A 162 15.54 25.67 11.84
C GLU A 162 16.16 26.87 11.11
N LYS A 163 17.42 27.18 11.40
CA LYS A 163 18.15 28.32 10.82
C LYS A 163 18.33 28.20 9.30
N PHE A 164 18.35 27.00 8.77
CA PHE A 164 18.50 26.74 7.33
C PHE A 164 17.17 26.85 6.57
N CYS A 165 16.04 26.88 7.27
CA CYS A 165 14.74 26.94 6.62
C CYS A 165 14.49 28.34 6.05
N PRO A 166 14.31 28.49 4.75
CA PRO A 166 13.99 29.76 4.14
C PRO A 166 12.58 30.21 4.51
N LYS A 167 12.34 31.52 4.47
CA LYS A 167 11.02 32.09 4.78
C LYS A 167 9.95 31.69 3.74
N ASP A 168 10.38 31.40 2.54
CA ASP A 168 9.60 31.02 1.37
C ASP A 168 9.56 29.49 1.13
N ALA A 169 9.91 28.70 2.13
CA ALA A 169 9.71 27.25 2.09
C ALA A 169 8.24 26.92 1.80
N TRP A 170 8.02 25.96 0.91
CA TRP A 170 6.68 25.58 0.45
C TRP A 170 6.50 24.06 0.44
N ILE A 171 5.25 23.63 0.38
CA ILE A 171 4.93 22.21 0.36
C ILE A 171 4.61 21.77 -1.07
N PHE A 172 5.37 20.79 -1.54
CA PHE A 172 5.09 20.07 -2.78
C PHE A 172 4.01 19.04 -2.54
N ILE A 173 3.03 19.00 -3.44
CA ILE A 173 1.95 18.01 -3.46
C ILE A 173 1.98 17.29 -4.80
N LYS A 174 2.24 15.99 -4.78
CA LYS A 174 2.11 15.16 -5.97
C LYS A 174 0.63 14.89 -6.24
N ASP A 175 0.17 15.31 -7.41
CA ASP A 175 -1.15 14.93 -7.87
C ASP A 175 -1.17 13.44 -8.22
N VAL A 176 -2.21 12.75 -7.78
CA VAL A 176 -2.45 11.36 -8.18
C VAL A 176 -3.02 11.41 -9.59
N ALA A 177 -2.44 10.64 -10.51
CA ALA A 177 -3.04 10.45 -11.82
C ALA A 177 -4.41 9.76 -11.64
N GLU A 178 -5.47 10.41 -12.12
CA GLU A 178 -6.80 9.80 -12.21
C GLU A 178 -6.83 8.68 -13.25
#